data_2ed002d701f505ad65a237896d85e70f
#
_entry.id   2ed002d701f505ad65a237896d85e70f
#
_cell.length_a   1.000
_cell.length_b   1.000
_cell.length_c   1.000
_cell.angle_alpha   90.00
_cell.angle_beta   90.00
_cell.angle_gamma   90.00
#
_symmetry.space_group_name_H-M   'P 1'
#
loop_
_entity.id
_entity.type
_entity.pdbx_description
1 polymer ?
#
loop_
_entity_poly.entity_id
_entity_poly.type
_entity_poly.pdbx_seq_one_letter_code
_entity_poly.pdbx_strand_id
1 'polypeptide(L)'
;MTSDTQPVHGSQPWLHQKGEVIQEFGTVKQFPLGLSYEARMYACQRLNKVLADTQILYGLYKKHHWLMRGATFYQLHIVLDKHAGEQLELVDTLAERVQALGGVAVGDPRHVAELTSIPRPPDGVEEVPAMLSRLLEAHEAILIAAHDAAARTAELGDDGTNDLLVSQIIRTGERQAWFLAEHLVDTPLVRA
;
A
#
# COMPACT_ATOMS: atom_id res chain seq x y z
N MET A 1 13.99 28.36 21.00
CA MET A 1 13.44 27.07 21.50
C MET A 1 13.76 26.03 20.45
N THR A 2 14.86 25.34 20.64
CA THR A 2 15.30 24.25 19.76
C THR A 2 14.45 23.03 20.11
N SER A 3 13.60 22.58 19.17
CA SER A 3 12.90 21.30 19.30
C SER A 3 13.92 20.17 19.20
N ASP A 4 14.26 19.63 20.35
CA ASP A 4 15.03 18.39 20.47
C ASP A 4 14.14 17.23 19.98
N THR A 5 14.13 16.98 18.67
CA THR A 5 13.54 15.75 18.11
C THR A 5 14.49 14.61 18.44
N GLN A 6 14.31 14.01 19.60
CA GLN A 6 14.93 12.72 19.90
C GLN A 6 14.50 11.70 18.85
N PRO A 7 15.41 10.88 18.34
CA PRO A 7 15.03 9.77 17.46
C PRO A 7 14.04 8.88 18.20
N VAL A 8 12.93 8.54 17.55
CA VAL A 8 11.91 7.64 18.10
C VAL A 8 12.52 6.24 18.18
N HIS A 9 13.34 6.01 19.22
CA HIS A 9 13.74 4.66 19.57
C HIS A 9 12.48 3.95 20.06
N GLY A 10 12.10 2.86 19.39
CA GLY A 10 10.95 2.04 19.79
C GLY A 10 11.05 1.66 21.28
N SER A 11 9.88 1.52 21.93
CA SER A 11 9.82 1.15 23.34
C SER A 11 10.47 -0.22 23.58
N GLN A 12 11.22 -0.36 24.66
CA GLN A 12 11.76 -1.65 25.07
C GLN A 12 10.64 -2.59 25.57
N PRO A 13 10.75 -3.90 25.33
CA PRO A 13 9.79 -4.88 25.84
C PRO A 13 9.73 -4.88 27.38
N TRP A 14 8.56 -5.14 27.94
CA TRP A 14 8.33 -5.15 29.39
C TRP A 14 8.81 -6.44 30.09
N LEU A 15 8.94 -7.52 29.32
CA LEU A 15 9.23 -8.88 29.87
C LEU A 15 10.74 -9.17 29.97
N HIS A 16 11.52 -8.27 30.52
CA HIS A 16 12.95 -8.44 30.82
C HIS A 16 13.88 -8.72 29.63
N GLN A 17 13.36 -8.87 28.43
CA GLN A 17 14.11 -9.00 27.20
C GLN A 17 14.41 -7.59 26.67
N LYS A 18 15.68 -7.22 26.64
CA LYS A 18 16.12 -5.99 25.94
C LYS A 18 16.54 -6.36 24.53
N GLY A 19 15.99 -5.66 23.53
CA GLY A 19 16.37 -5.81 22.14
C GLY A 19 17.24 -4.65 21.69
N GLU A 20 18.29 -4.95 20.93
CA GLU A 20 19.04 -3.95 20.16
C GLU A 20 18.58 -3.98 18.71
N VAL A 21 18.56 -2.82 18.06
CA VAL A 21 18.30 -2.75 16.62
C VAL A 21 19.53 -3.27 15.90
N ILE A 22 19.41 -4.42 15.25
CA ILE A 22 20.51 -5.07 14.52
C ILE A 22 20.54 -4.71 13.03
N GLN A 23 19.49 -4.04 12.54
CA GLN A 23 19.41 -3.48 11.20
C GLN A 23 18.45 -2.28 11.21
N GLU A 24 18.95 -1.12 10.82
CA GLU A 24 18.13 0.09 10.74
C GLU A 24 17.18 0.03 9.52
N PHE A 25 15.99 0.64 9.67
CA PHE A 25 15.08 0.85 8.54
C PHE A 25 15.76 1.69 7.46
N GLY A 26 15.48 1.38 6.19
CA GLY A 26 16.12 2.08 5.06
C GLY A 26 17.49 1.54 4.70
N THR A 27 17.97 0.46 5.33
CA THR A 27 19.21 -0.23 4.98
C THR A 27 18.94 -1.60 4.33
N VAL A 28 19.91 -2.14 3.60
CA VAL A 28 19.85 -3.49 3.04
C VAL A 28 21.06 -4.34 3.44
N LYS A 29 20.80 -5.56 3.88
CA LYS A 29 21.85 -6.56 4.15
C LYS A 29 22.38 -7.14 2.84
N GLN A 30 23.64 -7.60 2.88
CA GLN A 30 24.23 -8.30 1.74
C GLN A 30 23.67 -9.72 1.64
N PHE A 31 23.03 -10.01 0.50
CA PHE A 31 22.59 -11.35 0.10
C PHE A 31 23.14 -11.71 -1.26
N PRO A 32 23.39 -13.00 -1.57
CA PRO A 32 23.94 -13.47 -2.84
C PRO A 32 22.83 -13.60 -3.92
N LEU A 33 22.20 -12.47 -4.27
CA LEU A 33 21.03 -12.44 -5.17
C LEU A 33 21.39 -12.17 -6.64
N GLY A 34 22.67 -11.89 -6.94
CA GLY A 34 23.05 -11.44 -8.28
C GLY A 34 22.63 -10.01 -8.62
N LEU A 35 22.11 -9.26 -7.63
CA LEU A 35 21.68 -7.87 -7.77
C LEU A 35 22.68 -6.91 -7.14
N SER A 36 22.87 -5.74 -7.77
CA SER A 36 23.70 -4.68 -7.20
C SER A 36 23.11 -4.13 -5.89
N TYR A 37 23.97 -3.49 -5.09
CA TYR A 37 23.50 -2.79 -3.88
C TYR A 37 22.52 -1.66 -4.24
N GLU A 38 22.80 -0.92 -5.32
CA GLU A 38 21.94 0.16 -5.81
C GLU A 38 20.53 -0.35 -6.17
N ALA A 39 20.44 -1.44 -6.95
CA ALA A 39 19.17 -2.05 -7.33
C ALA A 39 18.35 -2.43 -6.11
N ARG A 40 18.94 -3.10 -5.12
CA ARG A 40 18.26 -3.56 -3.91
C ARG A 40 17.82 -2.39 -3.01
N MET A 41 18.68 -1.38 -2.83
CA MET A 41 18.34 -0.17 -2.07
C MET A 41 17.16 0.57 -2.70
N TYR A 42 17.23 0.81 -4.01
CA TYR A 42 16.15 1.47 -4.74
C TYR A 42 14.84 0.68 -4.62
N ALA A 43 14.89 -0.62 -4.90
CA ALA A 43 13.70 -1.48 -4.81
C ALA A 43 13.09 -1.48 -3.40
N CYS A 44 13.89 -1.65 -2.34
CA CYS A 44 13.39 -1.63 -0.96
C CYS A 44 12.73 -0.29 -0.59
N GLN A 45 13.30 0.84 -1.01
CA GLN A 45 12.72 2.16 -0.76
C GLN A 45 11.37 2.32 -1.46
N ARG A 46 11.27 1.93 -2.73
CA ARG A 46 10.03 2.05 -3.51
C ARG A 46 8.97 1.07 -3.05
N LEU A 47 9.35 -0.17 -2.79
CA LEU A 47 8.43 -1.18 -2.25
C LEU A 47 7.86 -0.78 -0.90
N ASN A 48 8.66 -0.23 0.03
CA ASN A 48 8.16 0.26 1.31
C ASN A 48 7.15 1.41 1.15
N LYS A 49 7.33 2.27 0.15
CA LYS A 49 6.36 3.32 -0.17
C LYS A 49 5.04 2.73 -0.67
N VAL A 50 5.10 1.82 -1.65
CA VAL A 50 3.93 1.13 -2.18
C VAL A 50 3.26 0.27 -1.09
N LEU A 51 4.04 -0.39 -0.23
CA LEU A 51 3.56 -1.18 0.90
C LEU A 51 2.78 -0.31 1.91
N ALA A 52 3.30 0.87 2.25
CA ALA A 52 2.60 1.80 3.14
C ALA A 52 1.26 2.24 2.54
N ASP A 53 1.26 2.64 1.27
CA ASP A 53 0.04 3.05 0.57
C ASP A 53 -0.97 1.88 0.44
N THR A 54 -0.50 0.65 0.18
CA THR A 54 -1.35 -0.55 0.08
C THR A 54 -1.99 -0.90 1.44
N GLN A 55 -1.25 -0.77 2.55
CA GLN A 55 -1.81 -0.95 3.90
C GLN A 55 -2.90 0.08 4.22
N ILE A 56 -2.70 1.34 3.84
CA ILE A 56 -3.72 2.38 3.99
C ILE A 56 -4.93 2.08 3.10
N LEU A 57 -4.73 1.69 1.85
CA LEU A 57 -5.82 1.34 0.93
C LEU A 57 -6.64 0.15 1.46
N TYR A 58 -5.98 -0.89 2.01
CA TYR A 58 -6.67 -1.98 2.70
C TYR A 58 -7.59 -1.46 3.81
N GLY A 59 -7.07 -0.58 4.66
CA GLY A 59 -7.84 0.04 5.74
C GLY A 59 -9.02 0.88 5.23
N LEU A 60 -8.83 1.63 4.14
CA LEU A 60 -9.89 2.41 3.48
C LEU A 60 -10.99 1.50 2.91
N TYR A 61 -10.64 0.41 2.25
CA TYR A 61 -11.61 -0.57 1.78
C TYR A 61 -12.45 -1.12 2.93
N LYS A 62 -11.84 -1.52 4.04
CA LYS A 62 -12.57 -2.01 5.22
C LYS A 62 -13.43 -0.93 5.85
N LYS A 63 -12.92 0.30 6.01
CA LYS A 63 -13.71 1.42 6.51
C LYS A 63 -14.94 1.65 5.65
N HIS A 64 -14.78 1.77 4.34
CA HIS A 64 -15.88 2.06 3.44
C HIS A 64 -16.85 0.88 3.30
N HIS A 65 -16.35 -0.37 3.32
CA HIS A 65 -17.19 -1.57 3.40
C HIS A 65 -18.16 -1.52 4.59
N TRP A 66 -17.69 -1.13 5.78
CA TRP A 66 -18.56 -1.00 6.96
C TRP A 66 -19.56 0.15 6.85
N LEU A 67 -19.21 1.21 6.12
CA LEU A 67 -20.00 2.42 6.02
C LEU A 67 -20.91 2.47 4.79
N MET A 68 -20.90 1.45 3.91
CA MET A 68 -21.75 1.40 2.74
C MET A 68 -23.23 1.41 3.13
N ARG A 69 -24.07 2.06 2.29
CA ARG A 69 -25.50 2.21 2.50
C ARG A 69 -26.23 2.57 1.20
N GLY A 70 -27.55 2.55 1.22
CA GLY A 70 -28.39 2.96 0.11
C GLY A 70 -28.69 1.84 -0.89
N ALA A 71 -29.15 2.21 -2.08
CA ALA A 71 -29.65 1.26 -3.08
C ALA A 71 -28.59 0.25 -3.58
N THR A 72 -27.32 0.65 -3.59
CA THR A 72 -26.18 -0.17 -4.02
C THR A 72 -25.43 -0.83 -2.85
N PHE A 73 -26.03 -0.82 -1.65
CA PHE A 73 -25.37 -1.32 -0.43
C PHE A 73 -24.79 -2.71 -0.61
N TYR A 74 -25.59 -3.68 -1.03
CA TYR A 74 -25.16 -5.07 -1.06
C TYR A 74 -24.00 -5.30 -2.02
N GLN A 75 -24.10 -4.78 -3.24
CA GLN A 75 -23.07 -4.94 -4.28
C GLN A 75 -21.76 -4.31 -3.84
N LEU A 76 -21.78 -3.08 -3.37
CA LEU A 76 -20.59 -2.37 -2.92
C LEU A 76 -20.00 -2.99 -1.66
N HIS A 77 -20.82 -3.38 -0.68
CA HIS A 77 -20.37 -4.06 0.53
C HIS A 77 -19.55 -5.32 0.20
N ILE A 78 -20.04 -6.15 -0.73
CA ILE A 78 -19.34 -7.38 -1.14
C ILE A 78 -18.09 -7.08 -1.96
N VAL A 79 -18.16 -6.16 -2.93
CA VAL A 79 -17.01 -5.80 -3.78
C VAL A 79 -15.87 -5.20 -2.96
N LEU A 80 -16.18 -4.28 -2.03
CA LEU A 80 -15.16 -3.65 -1.20
C LEU A 80 -14.48 -4.65 -0.25
N ASP A 81 -15.22 -5.62 0.28
CA ASP A 81 -14.64 -6.69 1.12
C ASP A 81 -13.71 -7.61 0.31
N LYS A 82 -14.13 -7.98 -0.90
CA LYS A 82 -13.29 -8.76 -1.81
C LYS A 82 -11.99 -8.00 -2.16
N HIS A 83 -12.11 -6.71 -2.51
CA HIS A 83 -10.94 -5.90 -2.82
C HIS A 83 -10.02 -5.73 -1.61
N ALA A 84 -10.57 -5.59 -0.41
CA ALA A 84 -9.78 -5.58 0.82
C ALA A 84 -8.96 -6.88 1.00
N GLY A 85 -9.58 -8.04 0.77
CA GLY A 85 -8.87 -9.33 0.82
C GLY A 85 -7.70 -9.39 -0.16
N GLU A 86 -7.92 -8.97 -1.41
CA GLU A 86 -6.87 -8.90 -2.43
C GLU A 86 -5.74 -7.93 -2.02
N GLN A 87 -6.07 -6.76 -1.44
CA GLN A 87 -5.04 -5.83 -0.94
C GLN A 87 -4.23 -6.40 0.22
N LEU A 88 -4.85 -7.18 1.11
CA LEU A 88 -4.13 -7.82 2.21
C LEU A 88 -3.08 -8.83 1.71
N GLU A 89 -3.38 -9.59 0.66
CA GLU A 89 -2.43 -10.49 0.01
C GLU A 89 -1.25 -9.71 -0.61
N LEU A 90 -1.53 -8.55 -1.22
CA LEU A 90 -0.48 -7.68 -1.78
C LEU A 90 0.41 -7.05 -0.71
N VAL A 91 -0.13 -6.72 0.47
CA VAL A 91 0.65 -6.24 1.63
C VAL A 91 1.71 -7.27 2.02
N ASP A 92 1.33 -8.54 2.14
CA ASP A 92 2.26 -9.61 2.51
C ASP A 92 3.33 -9.81 1.45
N THR A 93 2.92 -9.91 0.18
CA THR A 93 3.83 -10.07 -0.96
C THR A 93 4.86 -8.94 -1.07
N LEU A 94 4.43 -7.68 -0.89
CA LEU A 94 5.33 -6.52 -0.90
C LEU A 94 6.34 -6.56 0.26
N ALA A 95 5.86 -6.88 1.46
CA ALA A 95 6.70 -6.97 2.66
C ALA A 95 7.74 -8.07 2.54
N GLU A 96 7.34 -9.26 2.08
CA GLU A 96 8.25 -10.39 1.84
C GLU A 96 9.29 -10.06 0.76
N ARG A 97 8.89 -9.34 -0.32
CA ARG A 97 9.86 -8.91 -1.34
C ARG A 97 10.93 -7.97 -0.77
N VAL A 98 10.54 -7.01 0.09
CA VAL A 98 11.51 -6.14 0.80
C VAL A 98 12.48 -6.98 1.62
N GLN A 99 11.99 -7.98 2.37
CA GLN A 99 12.84 -8.87 3.17
C GLN A 99 13.77 -9.72 2.28
N ALA A 100 13.24 -10.27 1.20
CA ALA A 100 14.04 -11.07 0.25
C ALA A 100 15.18 -10.27 -0.37
N LEU A 101 15.02 -8.96 -0.58
CA LEU A 101 16.08 -8.05 -1.05
C LEU A 101 17.08 -7.66 0.06
N GLY A 102 16.86 -8.08 1.30
CA GLY A 102 17.68 -7.76 2.45
C GLY A 102 17.31 -6.46 3.17
N GLY A 103 16.17 -5.87 2.84
CA GLY A 103 15.65 -4.66 3.48
C GLY A 103 14.88 -4.94 4.77
N VAL A 104 14.25 -3.89 5.30
CA VAL A 104 13.31 -3.93 6.42
C VAL A 104 11.96 -3.41 5.95
N ALA A 105 10.93 -4.24 6.00
CA ALA A 105 9.58 -3.86 5.60
C ALA A 105 8.91 -2.98 6.67
N VAL A 106 8.19 -1.94 6.22
CA VAL A 106 7.36 -1.11 7.11
C VAL A 106 6.13 -1.90 7.58
N GLY A 107 5.86 -1.89 8.89
CA GLY A 107 4.73 -2.64 9.45
C GLY A 107 4.04 -1.96 10.64
N ASP A 108 4.69 -1.06 11.40
CA ASP A 108 4.01 -0.30 12.46
C ASP A 108 3.03 0.70 11.84
N PRO A 109 1.73 0.71 12.23
CA PRO A 109 0.73 1.61 11.64
C PRO A 109 1.07 3.10 11.72
N ARG A 110 1.81 3.53 12.72
CA ARG A 110 2.26 4.93 12.87
C ARG A 110 3.32 5.27 11.83
N HIS A 111 4.28 4.38 11.62
CA HIS A 111 5.29 4.53 10.58
C HIS A 111 4.68 4.41 9.17
N VAL A 112 3.70 3.53 8.99
CA VAL A 112 2.90 3.47 7.75
C VAL A 112 2.22 4.80 7.47
N ALA A 113 1.61 5.43 8.49
CA ALA A 113 0.96 6.73 8.36
C ALA A 113 1.94 7.89 8.06
N GLU A 114 3.21 7.76 8.46
CA GLU A 114 4.27 8.73 8.11
C GLU A 114 4.75 8.57 6.66
N LEU A 115 4.77 7.33 6.14
CA LEU A 115 5.29 7.03 4.82
C LEU A 115 4.24 7.16 3.70
N THR A 116 2.96 6.96 4.01
CA THR A 116 1.90 6.96 2.99
C THR A 116 1.75 8.31 2.28
N SER A 117 1.40 8.25 0.99
CA SER A 117 0.96 9.44 0.23
C SER A 117 -0.56 9.62 0.22
N ILE A 118 -1.30 8.62 0.71
CA ILE A 118 -2.76 8.64 0.68
C ILE A 118 -3.28 9.54 1.79
N PRO A 119 -4.09 10.57 1.47
CA PRO A 119 -4.62 11.48 2.47
C PRO A 119 -5.55 10.78 3.47
N ARG A 120 -5.50 11.20 4.73
CA ARG A 120 -6.45 10.73 5.75
C ARG A 120 -7.87 11.16 5.38
N PRO A 121 -8.84 10.21 5.29
CA PRO A 121 -10.25 10.57 5.08
C PRO A 121 -10.85 11.14 6.38
N PRO A 122 -12.01 11.81 6.30
CA PRO A 122 -12.79 12.14 7.48
C PRO A 122 -13.12 10.90 8.32
N ASP A 123 -13.22 11.08 9.65
CA ASP A 123 -13.58 9.96 10.54
C ASP A 123 -15.03 9.54 10.36
N GLY A 124 -15.91 10.48 10.00
CA GLY A 124 -17.33 10.28 9.81
C GLY A 124 -17.71 9.52 8.53
N VAL A 125 -19.01 9.37 8.32
CA VAL A 125 -19.60 8.75 7.13
C VAL A 125 -19.75 9.81 6.06
N GLU A 126 -19.27 9.52 4.86
CA GLU A 126 -19.45 10.37 3.67
C GLU A 126 -20.53 9.78 2.74
N GLU A 127 -20.94 10.54 1.74
CA GLU A 127 -21.78 10.04 0.66
C GLU A 127 -21.03 8.95 -0.13
N VAL A 128 -21.77 7.96 -0.65
CA VAL A 128 -21.18 6.80 -1.35
C VAL A 128 -20.27 7.21 -2.51
N PRO A 129 -20.64 8.16 -3.39
CA PRO A 129 -19.74 8.61 -4.47
C PRO A 129 -18.43 9.20 -3.95
N ALA A 130 -18.43 9.92 -2.83
CA ALA A 130 -17.21 10.47 -2.24
C ALA A 130 -16.30 9.35 -1.71
N MET A 131 -16.86 8.33 -1.05
CA MET A 131 -16.11 7.16 -0.58
C MET A 131 -15.46 6.40 -1.73
N LEU A 132 -16.17 6.22 -2.86
CA LEU A 132 -15.62 5.56 -4.05
C LEU A 132 -14.52 6.41 -4.71
N SER A 133 -14.70 7.72 -4.80
CA SER A 133 -13.69 8.64 -5.32
C SER A 133 -12.39 8.59 -4.52
N ARG A 134 -12.47 8.51 -3.19
CA ARG A 134 -11.28 8.36 -2.33
C ARG A 134 -10.52 7.06 -2.59
N LEU A 135 -11.24 5.96 -2.85
CA LEU A 135 -10.60 4.70 -3.22
C LEU A 135 -9.92 4.80 -4.59
N LEU A 136 -10.55 5.48 -5.56
CA LEU A 136 -9.96 5.72 -6.88
C LEU A 136 -8.69 6.59 -6.80
N GLU A 137 -8.73 7.68 -6.04
CA GLU A 137 -7.57 8.55 -5.79
C GLU A 137 -6.42 7.78 -5.12
N ALA A 138 -6.74 6.90 -4.17
CA ALA A 138 -5.75 6.03 -3.54
C ALA A 138 -5.14 5.03 -4.52
N HIS A 139 -5.95 4.44 -5.40
CA HIS A 139 -5.44 3.59 -6.48
C HIS A 139 -4.53 4.35 -7.43
N GLU A 140 -4.93 5.54 -7.87
CA GLU A 140 -4.11 6.38 -8.75
C GLU A 140 -2.73 6.66 -8.16
N ALA A 141 -2.67 7.04 -6.87
CA ALA A 141 -1.41 7.29 -6.18
C ALA A 141 -0.50 6.04 -6.15
N ILE A 142 -1.07 4.86 -5.84
CA ILE A 142 -0.33 3.60 -5.85
C ILE A 142 0.14 3.24 -7.26
N LEU A 143 -0.74 3.36 -8.26
CA LEU A 143 -0.42 3.01 -9.65
C LEU A 143 0.69 3.88 -10.23
N ILE A 144 0.67 5.20 -9.99
CA ILE A 144 1.75 6.11 -10.38
C ILE A 144 3.07 5.65 -9.76
N ALA A 145 3.10 5.41 -8.44
CA ALA A 145 4.31 4.98 -7.76
C ALA A 145 4.80 3.60 -8.23
N ALA A 146 3.88 2.67 -8.51
CA ALA A 146 4.20 1.33 -8.98
C ALA A 146 4.75 1.33 -10.41
N HIS A 147 4.19 2.14 -11.33
CA HIS A 147 4.71 2.29 -12.70
C HIS A 147 6.12 2.87 -12.71
N ASP A 148 6.38 3.93 -11.95
CA ASP A 148 7.71 4.54 -11.82
C ASP A 148 8.73 3.53 -11.26
N ALA A 149 8.33 2.81 -10.21
CA ALA A 149 9.19 1.82 -9.58
C ALA A 149 9.47 0.63 -10.52
N ALA A 150 8.46 0.13 -11.25
CA ALA A 150 8.61 -0.97 -12.20
C ALA A 150 9.58 -0.61 -13.32
N ALA A 151 9.43 0.57 -13.92
CA ALA A 151 10.33 1.03 -14.98
C ALA A 151 11.79 1.08 -14.50
N ARG A 152 12.02 1.67 -13.34
CA ARG A 152 13.40 1.83 -12.82
C ARG A 152 14.00 0.52 -12.31
N THR A 153 13.22 -0.38 -11.73
CA THR A 153 13.74 -1.70 -11.29
C THR A 153 14.15 -2.55 -12.48
N ALA A 154 13.43 -2.50 -13.61
CA ALA A 154 13.84 -3.15 -14.86
C ALA A 154 15.18 -2.60 -15.37
N GLU A 155 15.38 -1.27 -15.40
CA GLU A 155 16.66 -0.65 -15.80
C GLU A 155 17.82 -1.08 -14.89
N LEU A 156 17.57 -1.31 -13.61
CA LEU A 156 18.56 -1.77 -12.63
C LEU A 156 18.78 -3.30 -12.64
N GLY A 157 18.07 -4.03 -13.51
CA GLY A 157 18.17 -5.48 -13.64
C GLY A 157 17.47 -6.27 -12.53
N ASP A 158 16.56 -5.65 -11.75
CA ASP A 158 15.74 -6.33 -10.76
C ASP A 158 14.39 -6.78 -11.38
N ASP A 159 14.48 -7.78 -12.25
CA ASP A 159 13.33 -8.36 -12.95
C ASP A 159 12.27 -8.89 -11.98
N GLY A 160 12.68 -9.44 -10.84
CA GLY A 160 11.76 -9.98 -9.86
C GLY A 160 10.90 -8.91 -9.17
N THR A 161 11.44 -7.72 -8.89
CA THR A 161 10.65 -6.61 -8.38
C THR A 161 9.81 -5.98 -9.49
N ASN A 162 10.35 -5.85 -10.71
CA ASN A 162 9.60 -5.38 -11.87
C ASN A 162 8.37 -6.28 -12.12
N ASP A 163 8.55 -7.59 -12.19
CA ASP A 163 7.46 -8.54 -12.42
C ASP A 163 6.39 -8.47 -11.32
N LEU A 164 6.79 -8.44 -10.05
CA LEU A 164 5.85 -8.29 -8.94
C LEU A 164 5.00 -7.02 -9.08
N LEU A 165 5.64 -5.89 -9.35
CA LEU A 165 4.94 -4.61 -9.52
C LEU A 165 3.98 -4.65 -10.71
N VAL A 166 4.40 -5.16 -11.86
CA VAL A 166 3.59 -5.23 -13.08
C VAL A 166 2.49 -6.27 -12.96
N SER A 167 2.82 -7.50 -12.55
CA SER A 167 1.90 -8.63 -12.60
C SER A 167 0.89 -8.65 -11.45
N GLN A 168 1.24 -8.11 -10.30
CA GLN A 168 0.39 -8.16 -9.12
C GLN A 168 -0.17 -6.79 -8.72
N ILE A 169 0.70 -5.79 -8.51
CA ILE A 169 0.24 -4.48 -7.99
C ILE A 169 -0.54 -3.71 -9.06
N ILE A 170 0.07 -3.50 -10.23
CA ILE A 170 -0.53 -2.69 -11.30
C ILE A 170 -1.81 -3.36 -11.82
N ARG A 171 -1.74 -4.63 -12.24
CA ARG A 171 -2.91 -5.30 -12.81
C ARG A 171 -4.07 -5.44 -11.84
N THR A 172 -3.80 -5.69 -10.55
CA THR A 172 -4.86 -5.75 -9.53
C THR A 172 -5.43 -4.37 -9.27
N GLY A 173 -4.59 -3.35 -9.14
CA GLY A 173 -5.00 -1.96 -8.94
C GLY A 173 -5.88 -1.43 -10.07
N GLU A 174 -5.44 -1.61 -11.33
CA GLU A 174 -6.20 -1.20 -12.53
C GLU A 174 -7.58 -1.89 -12.60
N ARG A 175 -7.62 -3.21 -12.32
CA ARG A 175 -8.89 -3.95 -12.28
C ARG A 175 -9.82 -3.43 -11.19
N GLN A 176 -9.31 -3.20 -9.98
CA GLN A 176 -10.11 -2.68 -8.87
C GLN A 176 -10.59 -1.24 -9.16
N ALA A 177 -9.73 -0.40 -9.71
CA ALA A 177 -10.10 0.96 -10.13
C ALA A 177 -11.22 0.94 -11.17
N TRP A 178 -11.11 0.08 -12.19
CA TRP A 178 -12.19 -0.10 -13.17
C TRP A 178 -13.52 -0.47 -12.50
N PHE A 179 -13.55 -1.47 -11.63
CA PHE A 179 -14.77 -1.88 -10.92
C PHE A 179 -15.40 -0.73 -10.10
N LEU A 180 -14.57 0.10 -9.45
CA LEU A 180 -15.05 1.24 -8.68
C LEU A 180 -15.60 2.35 -9.60
N ALA A 181 -14.90 2.64 -10.68
CA ALA A 181 -15.26 3.71 -11.63
C ALA A 181 -16.63 3.46 -12.26
N GLU A 182 -16.95 2.20 -12.61
CA GLU A 182 -18.24 1.83 -13.19
C GLU A 182 -19.45 2.12 -12.27
N HIS A 183 -19.23 2.20 -10.96
CA HIS A 183 -20.26 2.60 -10.00
C HIS A 183 -20.51 4.12 -9.95
N LEU A 184 -19.65 4.92 -10.57
CA LEU A 184 -19.79 6.39 -10.66
C LEU A 184 -20.36 6.86 -12.00
N VAL A 185 -20.60 5.93 -12.94
CA VAL A 185 -21.21 6.25 -14.24
C VAL A 185 -22.69 6.56 -14.05
N ASP A 186 -23.10 7.75 -14.44
CA ASP A 186 -24.51 8.17 -14.42
C ASP A 186 -25.23 7.64 -15.67
N THR A 187 -25.58 6.35 -15.65
CA THR A 187 -26.30 5.68 -16.73
C THR A 187 -27.61 5.12 -16.17
N PRO A 188 -28.79 5.50 -16.71
CA PRO A 188 -30.04 4.93 -16.25
C PRO A 188 -30.12 3.43 -16.54
N LEU A 189 -30.56 2.63 -15.55
CA LEU A 189 -30.70 1.17 -15.64
C LEU A 189 -31.67 0.74 -16.75
N VAL A 190 -32.64 1.57 -17.06
CA VAL A 190 -33.64 1.36 -18.14
C VAL A 190 -33.79 2.68 -18.90
N ARG A 191 -33.62 2.65 -20.21
CA ARG A 191 -34.04 3.73 -21.10
C ARG A 191 -35.50 3.47 -21.45
N ALA A 192 -36.39 4.36 -21.01
CA ALA A 192 -37.78 4.37 -21.44
C ALA A 192 -37.90 4.78 -22.90
#